data_731aa9ba93d958410a3a49725a217768
#
_entry.id   731aa9ba93d958410a3a49725a217768
#
_cell.length_a   1.000
_cell.length_b   1.000
_cell.length_c   1.000
_cell.angle_alpha   90.00
_cell.angle_beta   90.00
_cell.angle_gamma   90.00
#
_symmetry.space_group_name_H-M   'P 1'
#
loop_
_entity.id
_entity.type
_entity.pdbx_description
1 polymer ?
#
loop_
_entity_poly.entity_id
_entity_poly.type
_entity_poly.pdbx_seq_one_letter_code
_entity_poly.pdbx_strand_id
1 'polypeptide(L)'
;MWFATAVFKKKPSMPDSGHENARTGSWGEDVAACFLQNCGWKIVGRRVRPCMRDRRCEIDMIARSPDRQTVVFVEVKTHAARSPRASPLWGVDRRKKNVLLRACASWLMWEKWHGNFRFDVIEVFGRRTSPRPPEIDHFENVPLFPPKWRFW
;
A
#
# COMPACT_ATOMS: atom_id res chain seq x y z
N MET A 1 9.75 -0.91 15.78
CA MET A 1 8.59 -0.66 14.90
C MET A 1 8.16 0.77 15.12
N TRP A 2 8.36 1.64 14.14
CA TRP A 2 7.98 3.05 14.23
C TRP A 2 6.56 3.19 13.66
N PHE A 3 5.65 3.73 14.46
CA PHE A 3 4.30 4.06 14.02
C PHE A 3 4.30 5.54 13.65
N ALA A 4 4.08 5.86 12.38
CA ALA A 4 3.80 7.22 11.98
C ALA A 4 2.30 7.36 11.76
N THR A 5 1.63 8.10 12.64
CA THR A 5 0.24 8.52 12.43
C THR A 5 0.26 9.89 11.82
N ALA A 6 -0.21 10.02 10.60
CA ALA A 6 -0.31 11.30 9.91
C ALA A 6 -1.77 11.72 9.78
N VAL A 7 -2.07 12.94 10.22
CA VAL A 7 -3.37 13.57 10.01
C VAL A 7 -3.20 14.65 8.95
N PHE A 8 -3.86 14.50 7.82
CA PHE A 8 -3.87 15.55 6.81
C PHE A 8 -4.69 16.76 7.29
N LYS A 9 -4.00 17.86 7.58
CA LYS A 9 -4.65 19.14 7.93
C LYS A 9 -5.29 19.85 6.73
N LYS A 10 -5.01 19.40 5.49
CA LYS A 10 -5.54 19.99 4.26
C LYS A 10 -6.02 18.88 3.32
N LYS A 11 -7.24 18.99 2.82
CA LYS A 11 -7.80 18.04 1.85
C LYS A 11 -6.92 18.05 0.59
N PRO A 12 -6.35 16.91 0.19
CA PRO A 12 -5.63 16.86 -1.08
C PRO A 12 -6.60 17.17 -2.23
N SER A 13 -6.16 17.93 -3.23
CA SER A 13 -6.92 18.15 -4.45
C SER A 13 -7.01 16.83 -5.21
N MET A 14 -8.21 16.26 -5.25
CA MET A 14 -8.47 14.99 -5.93
C MET A 14 -8.80 15.23 -7.39
N PRO A 15 -8.27 14.43 -8.32
CA PRO A 15 -8.74 14.46 -9.69
C PRO A 15 -10.19 14.00 -9.77
N ASP A 16 -11.00 14.76 -10.49
CA ASP A 16 -12.41 14.50 -10.74
C ASP A 16 -12.55 13.27 -11.66
N SER A 17 -13.10 12.16 -11.16
CA SER A 17 -13.36 10.97 -11.97
C SER A 17 -14.74 10.42 -11.68
N GLY A 18 -15.65 10.67 -12.61
CA GLY A 18 -16.98 10.10 -12.61
C GLY A 18 -17.01 8.59 -12.75
N HIS A 19 -17.71 7.93 -11.88
CA HIS A 19 -18.42 6.61 -11.87
C HIS A 19 -18.38 5.91 -10.49
N GLU A 20 -19.53 5.59 -9.95
CA GLU A 20 -19.80 5.55 -8.49
C GLU A 20 -19.73 4.20 -7.73
N ASN A 21 -19.34 3.06 -8.27
CA ASN A 21 -19.49 1.77 -7.57
C ASN A 21 -18.31 0.80 -7.50
N ALA A 22 -17.11 1.20 -7.90
CA ALA A 22 -15.91 0.34 -7.70
C ALA A 22 -14.94 0.90 -6.62
N ARG A 23 -15.36 1.65 -5.57
CA ARG A 23 -14.68 2.94 -5.33
C ARG A 23 -14.31 3.29 -3.90
N THR A 24 -14.66 2.50 -2.92
CA THR A 24 -14.14 2.72 -1.57
C THR A 24 -12.66 2.31 -1.52
N GLY A 25 -12.31 1.20 -2.17
CA GLY A 25 -10.92 0.78 -2.30
C GLY A 25 -10.07 1.75 -3.14
N SER A 26 -10.61 2.19 -4.28
CA SER A 26 -9.93 3.15 -5.15
C SER A 26 -9.64 4.49 -4.47
N TRP A 27 -10.59 5.01 -3.69
CA TRP A 27 -10.39 6.24 -2.92
C TRP A 27 -9.29 6.09 -1.87
N GLY A 28 -9.27 4.98 -1.12
CA GLY A 28 -8.22 4.72 -0.14
C GLY A 28 -6.84 4.61 -0.76
N GLU A 29 -6.74 3.96 -1.93
CA GLU A 29 -5.49 3.89 -2.69
C GLU A 29 -5.04 5.30 -3.17
N ASP A 30 -5.97 6.17 -3.59
CA ASP A 30 -5.66 7.55 -3.98
C ASP A 30 -5.12 8.36 -2.79
N VAL A 31 -5.74 8.20 -1.62
CA VAL A 31 -5.27 8.83 -0.38
C VAL A 31 -3.88 8.34 0.01
N ALA A 32 -3.65 7.03 -0.04
CA ALA A 32 -2.35 6.42 0.25
C ALA A 32 -1.27 6.89 -0.74
N ALA A 33 -1.59 7.00 -2.02
CA ALA A 33 -0.68 7.51 -3.04
C ALA A 33 -0.27 8.96 -2.76
N CYS A 34 -1.25 9.83 -2.48
CA CYS A 34 -0.98 11.22 -2.11
C CYS A 34 -0.11 11.32 -0.85
N PHE A 35 -0.38 10.48 0.15
CA PHE A 35 0.42 10.43 1.36
C PHE A 35 1.89 10.09 1.07
N LEU A 36 2.14 9.04 0.32
CA LEU A 36 3.51 8.63 -0.04
C LEU A 36 4.21 9.69 -0.90
N GLN A 37 3.51 10.30 -1.86
CA GLN A 37 4.06 11.37 -2.68
C GLN A 37 4.44 12.61 -1.85
N ASN A 38 3.63 12.97 -0.85
CA ASN A 38 3.95 14.06 0.07
C ASN A 38 5.15 13.74 0.97
N CYS A 39 5.43 12.46 1.22
CA CYS A 39 6.65 11.98 1.87
C CYS A 39 7.84 11.85 0.91
N GLY A 40 7.70 12.28 -0.34
CA GLY A 40 8.76 12.25 -1.35
C GLY A 40 8.91 10.93 -2.10
N TRP A 41 8.03 9.95 -1.87
CA TRP A 41 8.07 8.68 -2.59
C TRP A 41 7.50 8.82 -4.00
N LYS A 42 8.11 8.16 -4.96
CA LYS A 42 7.61 8.09 -6.33
C LYS A 42 6.76 6.83 -6.51
N ILE A 43 5.49 6.99 -6.87
CA ILE A 43 4.64 5.86 -7.23
C ILE A 43 5.13 5.28 -8.56
N VAL A 44 5.47 4.00 -8.54
CA VAL A 44 5.98 3.23 -9.69
C VAL A 44 4.86 2.45 -10.36
N GLY A 45 3.91 1.94 -9.59
CA GLY A 45 2.78 1.21 -10.12
C GLY A 45 1.63 1.13 -9.12
N ARG A 46 0.42 0.93 -9.64
CA ARG A 46 -0.81 0.72 -8.87
C ARG A 46 -1.54 -0.49 -9.45
N ARG A 47 -2.13 -1.32 -8.59
CA ARG A 47 -2.84 -2.56 -8.96
C ARG A 47 -2.00 -3.44 -9.89
N VAL A 48 -0.74 -3.60 -9.50
CA VAL A 48 0.23 -4.34 -10.31
C VAL A 48 0.02 -5.83 -10.16
N ARG A 49 -0.08 -6.53 -11.30
CA ARG A 49 -0.28 -7.99 -11.36
C ARG A 49 0.91 -8.66 -12.03
N PRO A 50 1.98 -8.92 -11.32
CA PRO A 50 3.20 -9.45 -11.92
C PRO A 50 3.13 -10.95 -12.23
N CYS A 51 2.13 -11.67 -11.71
CA CYS A 51 1.94 -13.10 -11.98
C CYS A 51 0.94 -13.31 -13.11
N MET A 52 1.41 -13.56 -14.32
CA MET A 52 0.57 -13.64 -15.52
C MET A 52 -0.58 -14.66 -15.45
N ARG A 53 -0.46 -15.71 -14.65
CA ARG A 53 -1.46 -16.80 -14.55
C ARG A 53 -2.32 -16.76 -13.29
N ASP A 54 -2.03 -15.90 -12.33
CA ASP A 54 -2.78 -15.82 -11.08
C ASP A 54 -3.28 -14.39 -10.82
N ARG A 55 -4.55 -14.15 -11.11
CA ARG A 55 -5.20 -12.84 -10.93
C ARG A 55 -5.26 -12.38 -9.47
N ARG A 56 -5.03 -13.29 -8.52
CA ARG A 56 -4.98 -12.96 -7.08
C ARG A 56 -3.66 -12.30 -6.70
N CYS A 57 -2.62 -12.47 -7.51
CA CYS A 57 -1.33 -11.83 -7.33
C CYS A 57 -1.40 -10.34 -7.71
N GLU A 58 -2.13 -9.55 -6.93
CA GLU A 58 -2.21 -8.10 -7.09
C GLU A 58 -1.50 -7.42 -5.93
N ILE A 59 -0.73 -6.38 -6.26
CA ILE A 59 -0.09 -5.45 -5.33
C ILE A 59 -0.80 -4.12 -5.50
N ASP A 60 -1.38 -3.58 -4.43
CA ASP A 60 -2.17 -2.35 -4.52
C ASP A 60 -1.31 -1.18 -4.99
N MET A 61 -0.09 -1.07 -4.47
CA MET A 61 0.82 0.01 -4.85
C MET A 61 2.29 -0.39 -4.71
N ILE A 62 3.12 0.15 -5.61
CA ILE A 62 4.57 0.05 -5.54
C ILE A 62 5.13 1.47 -5.60
N ALA A 63 5.99 1.82 -4.67
CA ALA A 63 6.64 3.12 -4.65
C ALA A 63 8.15 2.99 -4.46
N ARG A 64 8.89 3.99 -4.93
CA ARG A 64 10.36 4.08 -4.83
C ARG A 64 10.73 5.25 -3.95
N SER A 65 11.68 5.04 -3.04
CA SER A 65 12.19 6.06 -2.14
C SER A 65 12.83 7.25 -2.88
N PRO A 66 12.92 8.44 -2.24
CA PRO A 66 13.53 9.63 -2.85
C PRO A 66 14.98 9.40 -3.31
N ASP A 67 15.76 8.64 -2.56
CA ASP A 67 17.13 8.25 -2.89
C ASP A 67 17.23 7.14 -3.95
N ARG A 68 16.08 6.59 -4.38
CA ARG A 68 15.94 5.50 -5.35
C ARG A 68 16.58 4.17 -4.92
N GLN A 69 16.95 4.01 -3.66
CA GLN A 69 17.62 2.81 -3.16
C GLN A 69 16.64 1.75 -2.65
N THR A 70 15.41 2.16 -2.33
CA THR A 70 14.41 1.26 -1.74
C THR A 70 13.12 1.26 -2.57
N VAL A 71 12.59 0.07 -2.80
CA VAL A 71 11.23 -0.15 -3.29
C VAL A 71 10.36 -0.58 -2.12
N VAL A 72 9.16 0.01 -2.00
CA VAL A 72 8.15 -0.40 -1.05
C VAL A 72 6.95 -0.98 -1.80
N PHE A 73 6.53 -2.18 -1.37
CA PHE A 73 5.26 -2.77 -1.75
C PHE A 73 4.24 -2.43 -0.69
N VAL A 74 3.10 -1.92 -1.10
CA VAL A 74 2.10 -1.39 -0.17
C VAL A 74 0.77 -2.09 -0.37
N GLU A 75 0.22 -2.61 0.73
CA GLU A 75 -1.18 -3.02 0.84
C GLU A 75 -1.97 -1.86 1.45
N VAL A 76 -3.08 -1.49 0.84
CA VAL A 76 -3.95 -0.42 1.32
C VAL A 76 -5.24 -1.01 1.90
N LYS A 77 -5.57 -0.61 3.12
CA LYS A 77 -6.84 -0.98 3.77
C LYS A 77 -7.65 0.28 4.05
N THR A 78 -8.92 0.25 3.62
CA THR A 78 -9.83 1.38 3.81
C THR A 78 -10.92 1.02 4.80
N HIS A 79 -11.11 1.88 5.79
CA HIS A 79 -12.11 1.75 6.84
C HIS A 79 -12.97 3.00 6.90
N ALA A 80 -14.30 2.83 7.10
CA ALA A 80 -15.20 3.97 7.24
C ALA A 80 -14.93 4.81 8.49
N ALA A 81 -14.45 4.18 9.56
CA ALA A 81 -14.07 4.80 10.82
C ALA A 81 -13.08 3.91 11.59
N ARG A 82 -12.38 4.49 12.56
CA ARG A 82 -11.61 3.71 13.53
C ARG A 82 -12.54 2.86 14.38
N SER A 83 -12.18 1.61 14.60
CA SER A 83 -12.88 0.69 15.49
C SER A 83 -11.90 0.13 16.51
N PRO A 84 -12.25 0.07 17.79
CA PRO A 84 -11.43 -0.58 18.82
C PRO A 84 -11.19 -2.08 18.53
N ARG A 85 -12.04 -2.68 17.69
CA ARG A 85 -11.97 -4.07 17.27
C ARG A 85 -11.34 -4.26 15.90
N ALA A 86 -10.90 -3.19 15.24
CA ALA A 86 -10.15 -3.30 14.00
C ALA A 86 -8.89 -4.09 14.32
N SER A 87 -8.86 -5.33 13.85
CA SER A 87 -7.68 -6.18 14.00
C SER A 87 -6.52 -5.46 13.31
N PRO A 88 -5.42 -5.22 14.00
CA PRO A 88 -4.25 -4.74 13.33
C PRO A 88 -3.85 -5.75 12.24
N LEU A 89 -3.10 -5.31 11.31
CA LEU A 89 -2.45 -5.97 10.17
C LEU A 89 -2.12 -7.47 10.27
N TRP A 90 -2.09 -8.01 11.46
CA TRP A 90 -1.76 -9.40 11.78
C TRP A 90 -2.82 -10.40 11.29
N GLY A 91 -4.02 -9.92 10.94
CA GLY A 91 -5.11 -10.72 10.36
C GLY A 91 -4.97 -10.99 8.86
N VAL A 92 -3.82 -10.70 8.22
CA VAL A 92 -3.60 -11.16 6.85
C VAL A 92 -3.39 -12.67 6.91
N ASP A 93 -4.39 -13.40 6.43
CA ASP A 93 -4.35 -14.85 6.31
C ASP A 93 -3.03 -15.31 5.66
N ARG A 94 -2.46 -16.40 6.17
CA ARG A 94 -1.24 -17.03 5.65
C ARG A 94 -1.31 -17.25 4.13
N ARG A 95 -2.49 -17.58 3.62
CA ARG A 95 -2.74 -17.75 2.18
C ARG A 95 -2.53 -16.44 1.42
N LYS A 96 -3.08 -15.34 1.93
CA LYS A 96 -2.89 -14.00 1.34
C LYS A 96 -1.43 -13.57 1.40
N LYS A 97 -0.73 -13.82 2.51
CA LYS A 97 0.71 -13.54 2.64
C LYS A 97 1.53 -14.27 1.57
N ASN A 98 1.26 -15.54 1.32
CA ASN A 98 1.95 -16.30 0.29
C ASN A 98 1.69 -15.77 -1.12
N VAL A 99 0.47 -15.30 -1.40
CA VAL A 99 0.12 -14.68 -2.68
C VAL A 99 0.86 -13.36 -2.87
N LEU A 100 0.85 -12.49 -1.84
CA LEU A 100 1.59 -11.22 -1.86
C LEU A 100 3.10 -11.43 -2.00
N LEU A 101 3.66 -12.39 -1.26
CA LEU A 101 5.08 -12.73 -1.36
C LEU A 101 5.47 -13.12 -2.78
N ARG A 102 4.67 -13.97 -3.44
CA ARG A 102 4.90 -14.36 -4.84
C ARG A 102 4.79 -13.16 -5.79
N ALA A 103 3.80 -12.29 -5.56
CA ALA A 103 3.63 -11.10 -6.36
C ALA A 103 4.84 -10.16 -6.26
N CYS A 104 5.30 -9.87 -5.04
CA CYS A 104 6.48 -9.05 -4.80
C CYS A 104 7.73 -9.68 -5.43
N ALA A 105 7.92 -11.00 -5.25
CA ALA A 105 9.01 -11.76 -5.86
C ALA A 105 9.03 -11.62 -7.39
N SER A 106 7.89 -11.87 -8.01
CA SER A 106 7.76 -11.80 -9.46
C SER A 106 8.07 -10.41 -9.99
N TRP A 107 7.64 -9.36 -9.29
CA TRP A 107 7.94 -7.99 -9.68
C TRP A 107 9.44 -7.68 -9.56
N LEU A 108 10.07 -8.04 -8.44
CA LEU A 108 11.50 -7.81 -8.21
C LEU A 108 12.36 -8.52 -9.28
N MET A 109 11.99 -9.74 -9.65
CA MET A 109 12.66 -10.49 -10.70
C MET A 109 12.46 -9.84 -12.07
N TRP A 110 11.24 -9.42 -12.38
CA TRP A 110 10.91 -8.80 -13.66
C TRP A 110 11.65 -7.48 -13.87
N GLU A 111 11.67 -6.62 -12.83
CA GLU A 111 12.38 -5.34 -12.84
C GLU A 111 13.90 -5.49 -12.66
N LYS A 112 14.41 -6.73 -12.44
CA LYS A 112 15.82 -6.98 -12.09
C LYS A 112 16.31 -6.06 -10.98
N TRP A 113 15.48 -5.91 -9.94
CA TRP A 113 15.74 -5.00 -8.85
C TRP A 113 16.82 -5.54 -7.93
N HIS A 114 17.89 -4.76 -7.69
CA HIS A 114 19.01 -5.12 -6.83
C HIS A 114 19.14 -4.24 -5.57
N GLY A 115 18.24 -3.25 -5.41
CA GLY A 115 18.21 -2.39 -4.24
C GLY A 115 17.48 -2.99 -3.03
N ASN A 116 17.26 -2.19 -2.02
CA ASN A 116 16.49 -2.58 -0.86
C ASN A 116 15.00 -2.69 -1.22
N PHE A 117 14.28 -3.52 -0.48
CA PHE A 117 12.83 -3.63 -0.60
C PHE A 117 12.21 -3.93 0.75
N ARG A 118 10.97 -3.48 0.93
CA ARG A 118 10.18 -3.76 2.12
C ARG A 118 8.70 -3.84 1.76
N PHE A 119 7.91 -4.34 2.69
CA PHE A 119 6.45 -4.38 2.58
C PHE A 119 5.84 -3.52 3.68
N ASP A 120 4.97 -2.61 3.26
CA ASP A 120 4.26 -1.70 4.15
C ASP A 120 2.76 -1.94 4.06
N VAL A 121 2.05 -1.52 5.09
CA VAL A 121 0.60 -1.43 5.04
C VAL A 121 0.17 -0.02 5.40
N ILE A 122 -0.77 0.51 4.62
CA ILE A 122 -1.39 1.80 4.89
C ILE A 122 -2.87 1.58 5.18
N GLU A 123 -3.31 1.97 6.35
CA GLU A 123 -4.72 2.00 6.72
C GLU A 123 -5.25 3.42 6.57
N VAL A 124 -6.34 3.55 5.80
CA VAL A 124 -7.01 4.83 5.55
C VAL A 124 -8.37 4.80 6.22
N PHE A 125 -8.62 5.75 7.12
CA PHE A 125 -9.87 5.86 7.85
C PHE A 125 -10.65 7.09 7.37
N GLY A 126 -11.90 6.87 7.00
CA GLY A 126 -12.79 7.92 6.52
C GLY A 126 -13.64 7.48 5.33
N ARG A 127 -14.30 8.46 4.74
CA ARG A 127 -15.15 8.27 3.56
C ARG A 127 -14.90 9.39 2.56
N ARG A 128 -14.97 9.09 1.27
CA ARG A 128 -14.82 10.07 0.20
C ARG A 128 -15.78 11.27 0.33
N THR A 129 -17.00 11.00 0.79
CA THR A 129 -18.06 12.00 0.95
C THR A 129 -17.99 12.78 2.26
N SER A 130 -17.06 12.42 3.16
CA SER A 130 -16.90 13.09 4.44
C SER A 130 -16.29 14.48 4.26
N PRO A 131 -16.79 15.51 4.97
CA PRO A 131 -16.13 16.82 5.04
C PRO A 131 -14.82 16.77 5.86
N ARG A 132 -14.64 15.71 6.67
CA ARG A 132 -13.43 15.53 7.48
C ARG A 132 -12.31 14.93 6.61
N PRO A 133 -11.06 15.38 6.79
CA PRO A 133 -9.94 14.75 6.11
C PRO A 133 -9.77 13.29 6.56
N PRO A 134 -9.26 12.41 5.68
CA PRO A 134 -8.94 11.05 6.07
C PRO A 134 -7.82 11.01 7.09
N GLU A 135 -7.88 10.04 8.00
CA GLU A 135 -6.77 9.68 8.88
C GLU A 135 -6.00 8.52 8.27
N ILE A 136 -4.69 8.48 8.49
CA ILE A 136 -3.81 7.46 7.93
C ILE A 136 -2.93 6.89 9.01
N ASP A 137 -2.87 5.56 9.08
CA ASP A 137 -1.84 4.84 9.80
C ASP A 137 -0.93 4.14 8.79
N HIS A 138 0.37 4.42 8.86
CA HIS A 138 1.39 3.80 8.01
C HIS A 138 2.26 2.86 8.85
N PHE A 139 2.19 1.59 8.52
CA PHE A 139 2.97 0.54 9.14
C PHE A 139 4.10 0.14 8.20
N GLU A 140 5.30 0.55 8.54
CA GLU A 140 6.48 0.30 7.74
C GLU A 140 7.11 -1.06 8.07
N ASN A 141 7.69 -1.68 7.05
CA ASN A 141 8.45 -2.92 7.17
C ASN A 141 7.69 -4.06 7.89
N VAL A 142 6.43 -4.25 7.48
CA VAL A 142 5.60 -5.34 8.00
C VAL A 142 6.21 -6.68 7.56
N PRO A 143 6.31 -7.67 8.46
CA PRO A 143 6.93 -8.96 8.13
C PRO A 143 6.14 -9.72 7.06
N LEU A 144 6.56 -9.61 5.82
CA LEU A 144 6.09 -10.41 4.70
C LEU A 144 7.20 -11.31 4.20
N PHE A 145 8.40 -10.75 4.05
CA PHE A 145 9.55 -11.48 3.53
C PHE A 145 10.21 -12.33 4.62
N PRO A 146 10.54 -13.60 4.34
CA PRO A 146 11.31 -14.41 5.29
C PRO A 146 12.67 -13.77 5.61
N PRO A 147 13.19 -13.94 6.83
CA PRO A 147 14.53 -13.50 7.17
C PRO A 147 15.56 -14.06 6.18
N LYS A 148 16.50 -13.21 5.74
CA LYS A 148 17.56 -13.59 4.77
C LYS A 148 17.03 -13.98 3.37
N TRP A 149 15.82 -13.59 3.03
CA TRP A 149 15.29 -13.84 1.70
C TRP A 149 16.05 -13.00 0.67
N ARG A 150 16.62 -13.68 -0.33
CA ARG A 150 17.37 -13.08 -1.43
C ARG A 150 16.86 -13.63 -2.76
N PHE A 151 16.89 -12.82 -3.81
CA PHE A 151 16.43 -13.19 -5.17
C PHE A 151 17.55 -13.53 -6.12
N TRP A 152 18.78 -13.33 -5.72
CA TRP A 152 19.97 -13.52 -6.50
C TRP A 152 20.91 -14.52 -5.85
#